data_29f3d2aca14462beb938cb2d9aa85645
#
_entry.id   29f3d2aca14462beb938cb2d9aa85645
#
_cell.length_a   1.000
_cell.length_b   1.000
_cell.length_c   1.000
_cell.angle_alpha   90.00
_cell.angle_beta   90.00
_cell.angle_gamma   90.00
#
_symmetry.space_group_name_H-M   'P 1'
#
loop_
_entity.id
_entity.type
_entity.pdbx_description
1 polymer ?
#
loop_
_entity_poly.entity_id
_entity_poly.type
_entity_poly.pdbx_seq_one_letter_code
_entity_poly.pdbx_strand_id
1 'polypeptide(L)'
;MNWKRIRQIVFYAFAALVLFVVFLYGRFPSDLFREIMAARVADLSPATSLTVERVKPLFPPGLRLEKALLWFDDRMEAHLRVETAELRPELGKLFSGLIQVQGDLRAYGGMGQGVFKLEGFPGQQGPIHVNLKFDHLAFQEIAYLR
;
A
#
# COMPACT_ATOMS: atom_id res chain seq x y z
N MET A 1 38.72 22.69 -7.07
CA MET A 1 37.48 21.96 -7.42
C MET A 1 36.59 22.87 -8.26
N ASN A 2 36.28 22.50 -9.53
CA ASN A 2 35.59 23.40 -10.48
C ASN A 2 34.08 23.47 -10.16
N TRP A 3 33.65 24.56 -9.52
CA TRP A 3 32.26 24.84 -9.15
C TRP A 3 31.26 24.66 -10.31
N LYS A 4 31.69 24.99 -11.53
CA LYS A 4 30.87 24.79 -12.75
C LYS A 4 30.57 23.31 -13.03
N ARG A 5 31.57 22.40 -12.87
CA ARG A 5 31.39 20.96 -13.06
C ARG A 5 30.45 20.34 -12.02
N ILE A 6 30.59 20.77 -10.76
CA ILE A 6 29.71 20.30 -9.67
C ILE A 6 28.27 20.69 -9.98
N ARG A 7 28.02 21.93 -10.37
CA ARG A 7 26.68 22.40 -10.73
C ARG A 7 26.09 21.63 -11.91
N GLN A 8 26.89 21.31 -12.92
CA GLN A 8 26.44 20.47 -14.04
C GLN A 8 26.09 19.05 -13.59
N ILE A 9 26.91 18.41 -12.76
CA ILE A 9 26.65 17.06 -12.24
C ILE A 9 25.36 17.06 -11.42
N VAL A 10 25.18 18.02 -10.53
CA VAL A 10 23.96 18.15 -9.72
C VAL A 10 22.73 18.36 -10.61
N PHE A 11 22.83 19.18 -11.64
CA PHE A 11 21.74 19.40 -12.59
C PHE A 11 21.36 18.13 -13.36
N TYR A 12 22.35 17.38 -13.86
CA TYR A 12 22.08 16.11 -14.58
C TYR A 12 21.53 15.03 -13.63
N ALA A 13 22.04 14.95 -12.41
CA ALA A 13 21.51 14.04 -11.39
C ALA A 13 20.05 14.36 -11.03
N PHE A 14 19.73 15.64 -10.88
CA PHE A 14 18.37 16.09 -10.64
C PHE A 14 17.44 15.80 -11.84
N ALA A 15 17.89 16.12 -13.06
CA ALA A 15 17.12 15.82 -14.26
C ALA A 15 16.86 14.31 -14.43
N ALA A 16 17.87 13.47 -14.18
CA ALA A 16 17.74 12.03 -14.22
C ALA A 16 16.74 11.52 -13.15
N LEU A 17 16.80 12.09 -11.95
CA LEU A 17 15.85 11.75 -10.87
C LEU A 17 14.40 12.10 -11.26
N VAL A 18 14.20 13.31 -11.82
CA VAL A 18 12.87 13.75 -12.27
C VAL A 18 12.35 12.83 -13.39
N LEU A 19 13.18 12.51 -14.38
CA LEU A 19 12.79 11.58 -15.45
C LEU A 19 12.48 10.18 -14.92
N PHE A 20 13.26 9.69 -13.97
CA PHE A 20 13.01 8.41 -13.31
C PHE A 20 11.67 8.39 -12.59
N VAL A 21 11.36 9.45 -11.83
CA VAL A 21 10.07 9.59 -11.13
C VAL A 21 8.92 9.63 -12.14
N VAL A 22 9.02 10.44 -13.18
CA VAL A 22 7.99 10.54 -14.24
C VAL A 22 7.78 9.18 -14.90
N PHE A 23 8.87 8.46 -15.23
CA PHE A 23 8.79 7.13 -15.82
C PHE A 23 8.14 6.11 -14.86
N LEU A 24 8.51 6.14 -13.57
CA LEU A 24 7.95 5.27 -12.55
C LEU A 24 6.44 5.45 -12.41
N TYR A 25 5.96 6.70 -12.42
CA TYR A 25 4.53 7.00 -12.33
C TYR A 25 3.78 6.74 -13.64
N GLY A 26 4.41 7.04 -14.78
CA GLY A 26 3.78 6.85 -16.10
C GLY A 26 3.69 5.39 -16.54
N ARG A 27 4.59 4.54 -16.05
CA ARG A 27 4.68 3.12 -16.42
C ARG A 27 4.65 2.19 -15.20
N PHE A 28 3.83 2.57 -14.22
CA PHE A 28 3.69 1.82 -12.99
C PHE A 28 3.19 0.38 -13.25
N PRO A 29 3.93 -0.66 -12.84
CA PRO A 29 3.58 -2.05 -13.10
C PRO A 29 2.47 -2.54 -12.15
N SER A 30 1.26 -2.03 -12.34
CA SER A 30 0.09 -2.33 -11.49
C SER A 30 -0.22 -3.83 -11.42
N ASP A 31 0.00 -4.55 -12.51
CA ASP A 31 -0.29 -5.99 -12.58
C ASP A 31 0.67 -6.80 -11.71
N LEU A 32 1.96 -6.47 -11.74
CA LEU A 32 2.97 -7.09 -10.90
C LEU A 32 2.66 -6.86 -9.40
N PHE A 33 2.27 -5.64 -9.04
CA PHE A 33 1.88 -5.35 -7.65
C PHE A 33 0.64 -6.12 -7.21
N ARG A 34 -0.37 -6.27 -8.08
CA ARG A 34 -1.55 -7.09 -7.78
C ARG A 34 -1.18 -8.54 -7.52
N GLU A 35 -0.34 -9.13 -8.36
CA GLU A 35 0.12 -10.51 -8.20
C GLU A 35 0.91 -10.70 -6.90
N ILE A 36 1.84 -9.79 -6.59
CA ILE A 36 2.63 -9.85 -5.36
C ILE A 36 1.71 -9.75 -4.12
N MET A 37 0.74 -8.85 -4.13
CA MET A 37 -0.19 -8.69 -3.01
C MET A 37 -1.09 -9.91 -2.84
N ALA A 38 -1.63 -10.45 -3.94
CA ALA A 38 -2.44 -11.65 -3.91
C ALA A 38 -1.65 -12.87 -3.39
N ALA A 39 -0.41 -13.06 -3.87
CA ALA A 39 0.47 -14.12 -3.40
C ALA A 39 0.79 -13.99 -1.90
N ARG A 40 1.06 -12.78 -1.41
CA ARG A 40 1.35 -12.56 0.03
C ARG A 40 0.16 -12.82 0.93
N VAL A 41 -1.05 -12.49 0.48
CA VAL A 41 -2.27 -12.81 1.24
C VAL A 41 -2.50 -14.32 1.29
N ALA A 42 -2.32 -15.02 0.17
CA ALA A 42 -2.42 -16.48 0.11
C ALA A 42 -1.37 -17.18 0.98
N ASP A 43 -0.15 -16.64 1.07
CA ASP A 43 0.90 -17.17 1.95
C ASP A 43 0.55 -17.02 3.44
N LEU A 44 -0.15 -15.94 3.82
CA LEU A 44 -0.57 -15.69 5.20
C LEU A 44 -1.75 -16.57 5.62
N SER A 45 -2.65 -16.84 4.71
CA SER A 45 -3.83 -17.67 4.95
C SER A 45 -4.26 -18.36 3.66
N PRO A 46 -4.08 -19.69 3.53
CA PRO A 46 -4.44 -20.43 2.32
C PRO A 46 -5.93 -20.35 1.94
N ALA A 47 -6.80 -20.13 2.95
CA ALA A 47 -8.23 -19.95 2.73
C ALA A 47 -8.65 -18.53 2.37
N THR A 48 -7.68 -17.61 2.26
CA THR A 48 -7.95 -16.21 1.98
C THR A 48 -7.37 -15.82 0.63
N SER A 49 -8.19 -15.21 -0.23
CA SER A 49 -7.74 -14.68 -1.51
C SER A 49 -8.05 -13.20 -1.65
N LEU A 50 -7.10 -12.45 -2.20
CA LEU A 50 -7.23 -11.02 -2.46
C LEU A 50 -7.30 -10.78 -3.96
N THR A 51 -8.37 -10.13 -4.39
CA THR A 51 -8.52 -9.63 -5.76
C THR A 51 -8.57 -8.13 -5.73
N VAL A 52 -7.69 -7.46 -6.49
CA VAL A 52 -7.65 -6.00 -6.61
C VAL A 52 -7.86 -5.62 -8.07
N GLU A 53 -8.85 -4.77 -8.36
CA GLU A 53 -9.14 -4.38 -9.74
C GLU A 53 -8.03 -3.47 -10.28
N ARG A 54 -7.64 -2.45 -9.49
CA ARG A 54 -6.63 -1.47 -9.89
C ARG A 54 -5.71 -1.10 -8.74
N VAL A 55 -4.43 -0.96 -9.08
CA VAL A 55 -3.40 -0.38 -8.20
C VAL A 55 -2.84 0.86 -8.88
N LYS A 56 -2.88 1.99 -8.20
CA LYS A 56 -2.37 3.27 -8.70
C LYS A 56 -1.32 3.83 -7.75
N PRO A 57 -0.22 4.39 -8.28
CA PRO A 57 0.70 5.13 -7.45
C PRO A 57 0.09 6.48 -7.03
N LEU A 58 0.36 6.90 -5.80
CA LEU A 58 0.02 8.21 -5.26
C LEU A 58 1.27 9.07 -5.10
N PHE A 59 1.08 10.40 -5.18
CA PHE A 59 2.12 11.37 -4.83
C PHE A 59 1.67 12.19 -3.59
N PRO A 60 2.54 12.37 -2.58
CA PRO A 60 3.86 11.76 -2.32
C PRO A 60 3.79 10.24 -2.27
N PRO A 61 4.94 9.50 -2.33
CA PRO A 61 4.93 8.06 -2.59
C PRO A 61 3.93 7.31 -1.73
N GLY A 62 3.05 6.58 -2.40
CA GLY A 62 2.00 5.78 -1.81
C GLY A 62 1.33 4.92 -2.87
N LEU A 63 0.39 4.09 -2.44
CA LEU A 63 -0.39 3.20 -3.29
C LEU A 63 -1.88 3.39 -3.00
N ARG A 64 -2.67 3.49 -4.05
CA ARG A 64 -4.13 3.42 -3.97
C ARG A 64 -4.60 2.12 -4.61
N LEU A 65 -5.34 1.35 -3.85
CA LEU A 65 -6.04 0.15 -4.29
C LEU A 65 -7.50 0.53 -4.54
N GLU A 66 -8.02 0.18 -5.69
CA GLU A 66 -9.42 0.42 -6.04
C GLU A 66 -10.13 -0.91 -6.20
N LYS A 67 -11.29 -1.03 -5.58
CA LYS A 67 -12.16 -2.21 -5.62
C LYS A 67 -11.42 -3.50 -5.24
N ALA A 68 -10.92 -3.56 -4.03
CA ALA A 68 -10.35 -4.78 -3.49
C ALA A 68 -11.45 -5.67 -2.90
N LEU A 69 -11.38 -6.94 -3.21
CA LEU A 69 -12.23 -8.00 -2.67
C LEU A 69 -11.35 -8.99 -1.92
N LEU A 70 -11.62 -9.16 -0.65
CA LEU A 70 -10.96 -10.14 0.20
C LEU A 70 -11.95 -11.27 0.47
N TRP A 71 -11.61 -12.46 0.01
CA TRP A 71 -12.38 -13.69 0.20
C TRP A 71 -11.79 -14.47 1.36
N PHE A 72 -12.64 -14.96 2.27
CA PHE A 72 -12.22 -15.66 3.48
C PHE A 72 -12.51 -17.16 3.45
N ASP A 73 -13.14 -17.66 2.39
CA ASP A 73 -13.49 -19.05 2.24
C ASP A 73 -13.28 -19.52 0.81
N ASP A 74 -12.91 -20.80 0.63
CA ASP A 74 -12.76 -21.44 -0.67
C ASP A 74 -14.08 -21.48 -1.48
N ARG A 75 -15.21 -21.37 -0.79
CA ARG A 75 -16.55 -21.30 -1.41
C ARG A 75 -16.91 -19.93 -1.95
N MET A 76 -16.07 -18.92 -1.74
CA MET A 76 -16.31 -17.54 -2.18
C MET A 76 -17.64 -16.93 -1.69
N GLU A 77 -18.18 -17.44 -0.59
CA GLU A 77 -19.45 -16.94 -0.02
C GLU A 77 -19.22 -15.74 0.91
N ALA A 78 -18.11 -15.74 1.66
CA ALA A 78 -17.76 -14.68 2.58
C ALA A 78 -16.68 -13.77 1.97
N HIS A 79 -17.02 -12.52 1.74
CA HIS A 79 -16.09 -11.54 1.20
C HIS A 79 -16.20 -10.17 1.88
N LEU A 80 -15.07 -9.50 1.99
CA LEU A 80 -14.99 -8.11 2.39
C LEU A 80 -14.73 -7.25 1.15
N ARG A 81 -15.64 -6.34 0.87
CA ARG A 81 -15.50 -5.40 -0.24
C ARG A 81 -14.92 -4.09 0.26
N VAL A 82 -13.79 -3.72 -0.30
CA VAL A 82 -13.13 -2.45 -0.06
C VAL A 82 -13.23 -1.61 -1.33
N GLU A 83 -13.85 -0.46 -1.23
CA GLU A 83 -14.01 0.45 -2.37
C GLU A 83 -12.67 1.10 -2.73
N THR A 84 -11.98 1.60 -1.72
CA THR A 84 -10.69 2.26 -1.88
C THR A 84 -9.84 2.05 -0.64
N ALA A 85 -8.58 1.69 -0.83
CA ALA A 85 -7.58 1.69 0.23
C ALA A 85 -6.37 2.50 -0.23
N GLU A 86 -5.92 3.43 0.58
CA GLU A 86 -4.71 4.21 0.35
C GLU A 86 -3.66 3.83 1.38
N LEU A 87 -2.48 3.50 0.90
CA LEU A 87 -1.32 3.16 1.72
C LEU A 87 -0.23 4.20 1.50
N ARG A 88 0.19 4.87 2.55
CA ARG A 88 1.20 5.94 2.49
C ARG A 88 2.34 5.64 3.45
N PRO A 89 3.52 5.26 2.95
CA PRO A 89 4.70 5.07 3.79
C PRO A 89 5.21 6.42 4.32
N GLU A 90 5.55 6.48 5.59
CA GLU A 90 6.23 7.63 6.18
C GLU A 90 7.73 7.57 5.91
N LEU A 91 8.16 8.20 4.81
CA LEU A 91 9.56 8.16 4.36
C LEU A 91 10.54 8.72 5.39
N GLY A 92 10.12 9.71 6.19
CA GLY A 92 10.98 10.31 7.22
C GLY A 92 11.43 9.29 8.29
N LYS A 93 10.60 8.28 8.58
CA LYS A 93 10.90 7.25 9.58
C LYS A 93 11.78 6.13 9.04
N LEU A 94 11.86 5.96 7.71
CA LEU A 94 12.76 4.99 7.09
C LEU A 94 14.22 5.25 7.46
N PHE A 95 14.61 6.52 7.58
CA PHE A 95 15.98 6.89 7.97
C PHE A 95 16.32 6.52 9.43
N SER A 96 15.32 6.31 10.27
CA SER A 96 15.49 5.84 11.66
C SER A 96 15.30 4.32 11.82
N GLY A 97 15.23 3.58 10.71
CA GLY A 97 15.05 2.11 10.74
C GLY A 97 13.64 1.66 11.10
N LEU A 98 12.66 2.57 11.08
CA LEU A 98 11.27 2.30 11.39
C LEU A 98 10.43 2.38 10.13
N ILE A 99 9.80 1.29 9.74
CA ILE A 99 8.86 1.28 8.62
C ILE A 99 7.46 1.55 9.17
N GLN A 100 6.93 2.72 8.89
CA GLN A 100 5.56 3.08 9.24
C GLN A 100 4.76 3.35 7.98
N VAL A 101 3.60 2.70 7.87
CA VAL A 101 2.65 2.88 6.76
C VAL A 101 1.31 3.33 7.35
N GLN A 102 0.82 4.46 6.88
CA GLN A 102 -0.53 4.92 7.15
C GLN A 102 -1.46 4.35 6.08
N GLY A 103 -2.61 3.85 6.51
CA GLY A 103 -3.64 3.32 5.63
C GLY A 103 -4.97 4.01 5.87
N ASP A 104 -5.58 4.49 4.79
CA ASP A 104 -6.95 4.98 4.78
C ASP A 104 -7.79 4.00 3.97
N LEU A 105 -8.90 3.54 4.54
CA LEU A 105 -9.78 2.53 3.96
C LEU A 105 -11.19 3.08 3.83
N ARG A 106 -11.82 2.87 2.68
CA ARG A 106 -13.26 3.09 2.48
C ARG A 106 -13.93 1.77 2.14
N ALA A 107 -14.90 1.39 2.96
CA ALA A 107 -15.68 0.18 2.77
C ALA A 107 -17.09 0.37 3.35
N TYR A 108 -18.10 -0.12 2.67
CA TYR A 108 -19.49 -0.12 3.16
C TYR A 108 -20.00 1.26 3.65
N GLY A 109 -19.67 2.32 2.90
CA GLY A 109 -20.06 3.69 3.23
C GLY A 109 -19.33 4.31 4.43
N GLY A 110 -18.46 3.55 5.11
CA GLY A 110 -17.65 4.03 6.22
C GLY A 110 -16.20 4.29 5.85
N MET A 111 -15.48 4.85 6.79
CA MET A 111 -14.04 5.10 6.69
C MET A 111 -13.31 4.35 7.80
N GLY A 112 -12.19 3.73 7.44
CA GLY A 112 -11.22 3.16 8.37
C GLY A 112 -9.88 3.84 8.21
N GLN A 113 -9.20 4.07 9.32
CA GLN A 113 -7.84 4.56 9.33
C GLN A 113 -6.96 3.57 10.08
N GLY A 114 -5.78 3.30 9.56
CA GLY A 114 -4.86 2.37 10.16
C GLY A 114 -3.43 2.87 10.12
N VAL A 115 -2.67 2.51 11.14
CA VAL A 115 -1.24 2.73 11.18
C VAL A 115 -0.58 1.39 11.43
N PHE A 116 0.25 0.99 10.47
CA PHE A 116 1.06 -0.22 10.53
C PHE A 116 2.49 0.20 10.83
N LYS A 117 3.05 -0.31 11.92
CA LYS A 117 4.44 -0.07 12.30
C LYS A 117 5.17 -1.40 12.30
N LEU A 118 6.27 -1.45 11.60
CA LEU A 118 7.22 -2.57 11.61
C LEU A 118 8.55 -2.05 12.15
N GLU A 119 8.97 -2.58 13.28
CA GLU A 119 10.27 -2.27 13.86
C GLU A 119 11.31 -3.29 13.36
N GLY A 120 12.37 -2.79 12.73
CA GLY A 120 13.47 -3.60 12.20
C GLY A 120 13.74 -3.35 10.73
N PHE A 121 14.96 -3.72 10.30
CA PHE A 121 15.32 -3.67 8.87
C PHE A 121 14.62 -4.79 8.08
N PRO A 122 14.43 -4.61 6.76
CA PRO A 122 13.92 -5.66 5.89
C PRO A 122 14.72 -6.95 6.04
N GLY A 123 14.05 -8.02 6.49
CA GLY A 123 14.67 -9.33 6.75
C GLY A 123 14.79 -9.71 8.23
N GLN A 124 14.56 -8.80 9.17
CA GLN A 124 14.39 -9.12 10.58
C GLN A 124 12.90 -9.17 10.93
N GLN A 125 12.48 -10.25 11.58
CA GLN A 125 11.10 -10.38 12.09
C GLN A 125 10.98 -9.54 13.37
N GLY A 126 10.62 -8.26 13.20
CA GLY A 126 10.27 -7.39 14.32
C GLY A 126 8.78 -7.45 14.64
N PRO A 127 8.36 -6.96 15.82
CA PRO A 127 6.95 -6.90 16.17
C PRO A 127 6.19 -5.97 15.19
N ILE A 128 5.02 -6.45 14.75
CA ILE A 128 4.10 -5.66 13.92
C ILE A 128 3.06 -5.04 14.83
N HIS A 129 3.03 -3.73 14.88
CA HIS A 129 1.98 -2.99 15.60
C HIS A 129 0.95 -2.49 14.60
N VAL A 130 -0.29 -2.90 14.79
CA VAL A 130 -1.43 -2.48 13.97
C VAL A 130 -2.41 -1.71 14.84
N ASN A 131 -2.70 -0.48 14.45
CA ASN A 131 -3.73 0.33 15.07
C ASN A 131 -4.78 0.67 14.01
N LEU A 132 -6.00 0.19 14.20
CA LEU A 132 -7.11 0.40 13.29
C LEU A 132 -8.23 1.14 13.99
N LYS A 133 -8.74 2.19 13.35
CA LYS A 133 -9.92 2.94 13.79
C LYS A 133 -10.93 2.91 12.65
N PHE A 134 -12.17 2.58 12.97
CA PHE A 134 -13.27 2.56 12.01
C PHE A 134 -14.35 3.54 12.47
N ASP A 135 -14.82 4.34 11.53
CA ASP A 135 -15.93 5.27 11.73
C ASP A 135 -17.06 4.96 10.73
N HIS A 136 -18.27 4.83 11.25
CA HIS A 136 -19.52 4.70 10.47
C HIS A 136 -19.58 3.51 9.50
N LEU A 137 -19.06 2.35 9.87
CA LEU A 137 -19.25 1.13 9.07
C LEU A 137 -20.70 0.65 9.11
N ALA A 138 -21.31 0.50 7.94
CA ALA A 138 -22.62 -0.14 7.80
C ALA A 138 -22.49 -1.66 7.89
N PHE A 139 -22.42 -2.20 9.12
CA PHE A 139 -22.26 -3.64 9.38
C PHE A 139 -23.32 -4.51 8.70
N GLN A 140 -24.50 -3.95 8.40
CA GLN A 140 -25.60 -4.68 7.73
C GLN A 140 -25.28 -5.07 6.29
N GLU A 141 -24.31 -4.40 5.66
CA GLU A 141 -23.87 -4.66 4.28
C GLU A 141 -22.71 -5.68 4.20
N ILE A 142 -22.14 -6.06 5.35
CA ILE A 142 -21.07 -7.05 5.41
C ILE A 142 -21.68 -8.44 5.25
N ALA A 143 -21.46 -9.07 4.10
CA ALA A 143 -22.02 -10.39 3.77
C ALA A 143 -21.65 -11.50 4.77
N TYR A 144 -20.55 -11.34 5.51
CA TYR A 144 -20.09 -12.29 6.53
C TYR A 144 -20.91 -12.26 7.83
N LEU A 145 -21.68 -11.19 8.07
CA LEU A 145 -22.49 -11.04 9.30
C LEU A 145 -23.99 -11.35 9.07
N ARG A 146 -24.35 -11.84 7.88
CA ARG A 146 -25.68 -12.33 7.54
C ARG A 146 -25.70 -13.86 7.64
#